data_60702d89a938c15da87a4a3d3b8abbbc
#
_entry.id   60702d89a938c15da87a4a3d3b8abbbc
#
_cell.length_a   1.000
_cell.length_b   1.000
_cell.length_c   1.000
_cell.angle_alpha   90.00
_cell.angle_beta   90.00
_cell.angle_gamma   90.00
#
_symmetry.space_group_name_H-M   'P 1'
#
loop_
_entity.id
_entity.type
_entity.pdbx_description
1 polymer ?
#
loop_
_entity_poly.entity_id
_entity_poly.type
_entity_poly.pdbx_seq_one_letter_code
_entity_poly.pdbx_strand_id
1 'polypeptide(L)'
;MRDRLRLAVPNKGRLVEPTLQLLHDAGLVFDEHDRSLVARVQNFALDILFVRTGDVAEFVRDGVAELGITGLDLLAESGIELRRMRDLGYGRCRLAIAVAADAPYRAAEDLSGLRIATSHPAVARRFLEDRGIAADVIALSGAVEVAPRLGLAEAIIDLVSTGSTLAMNGLRPIADVLASEAVLVASPLGLRDHPSELEAIDTMLSAVLAARDRKYLMMNAPATRLPELERLLPGLESPSVIPLAHAGMIAIHAVVGADDVWGLLPRLKAAGASGILVLPIEKIIP
;
A
#
# COMPACT_ATOMS: atom_id res chain seq x y z
N MET A 1 -19.88 22.43 -13.52
CA MET A 1 -18.58 21.75 -13.35
C MET A 1 -17.87 22.38 -12.16
N ARG A 2 -17.31 21.60 -11.28
CA ARG A 2 -16.49 22.11 -10.18
C ARG A 2 -15.13 22.49 -10.74
N ASP A 3 -14.55 23.60 -10.28
CA ASP A 3 -13.25 24.08 -10.77
C ASP A 3 -12.05 23.33 -10.14
N ARG A 4 -12.29 22.47 -9.15
CA ARG A 4 -11.27 21.72 -8.43
C ARG A 4 -11.72 20.28 -8.18
N LEU A 5 -10.79 19.34 -8.35
CA LEU A 5 -10.97 17.93 -7.97
C LEU A 5 -11.03 17.76 -6.45
N ARG A 6 -11.56 16.65 -6.02
CA ARG A 6 -11.53 16.22 -4.61
C ARG A 6 -10.98 14.82 -4.49
N LEU A 7 -10.08 14.65 -3.52
CA LEU A 7 -9.51 13.37 -3.10
C LEU A 7 -9.96 13.06 -1.67
N ALA A 8 -10.79 12.05 -1.50
CA ALA A 8 -11.17 11.56 -0.17
C ALA A 8 -10.07 10.68 0.42
N VAL A 9 -9.61 11.01 1.62
CA VAL A 9 -8.56 10.27 2.34
C VAL A 9 -8.97 9.94 3.76
N PRO A 10 -8.39 8.91 4.39
CA PRO A 10 -8.64 8.58 5.78
C PRO A 10 -8.30 9.74 6.72
N ASN A 11 -9.17 10.00 7.71
CA ASN A 11 -8.93 10.99 8.76
C ASN A 11 -8.42 10.37 10.07
N LYS A 12 -8.39 9.05 10.20
CA LYS A 12 -7.87 8.30 11.35
C LYS A 12 -7.49 6.87 10.98
N GLY A 13 -6.70 6.25 11.83
CA GLY A 13 -6.27 4.87 11.67
C GLY A 13 -4.96 4.73 10.90
N ARG A 14 -4.57 3.48 10.65
CA ARG A 14 -3.25 3.10 10.13
C ARG A 14 -2.90 3.62 8.73
N LEU A 15 -3.88 4.04 7.96
CA LEU A 15 -3.66 4.52 6.58
C LEU A 15 -3.37 6.02 6.51
N VAL A 16 -3.62 6.80 7.57
CA VAL A 16 -3.50 8.27 7.53
C VAL A 16 -2.08 8.71 7.21
N GLU A 17 -1.15 8.40 8.12
CA GLU A 17 0.25 8.82 8.03
C GLU A 17 0.90 8.43 6.67
N PRO A 18 0.82 7.13 6.23
CA PRO A 18 1.39 6.76 4.94
C PRO A 18 0.72 7.42 3.74
N THR A 19 -0.59 7.75 3.84
CA THR A 19 -1.31 8.47 2.79
C THR A 19 -0.80 9.90 2.67
N LEU A 20 -0.72 10.62 3.78
CA LEU A 20 -0.24 12.01 3.79
C LEU A 20 1.21 12.10 3.31
N GLN A 21 2.06 11.20 3.79
CA GLN A 21 3.45 11.11 3.33
C GLN A 21 3.53 10.87 1.81
N LEU A 22 2.71 9.95 1.27
CA LEU A 22 2.67 9.68 -0.17
C LEU A 22 2.25 10.92 -0.98
N LEU A 23 1.27 11.68 -0.50
CA LEU A 23 0.79 12.91 -1.16
C LEU A 23 1.86 14.01 -1.13
N HIS A 24 2.57 14.18 0.00
CA HIS A 24 3.70 15.12 0.10
C HIS A 24 4.86 14.70 -0.79
N ASP A 25 5.24 13.41 -0.77
CA ASP A 25 6.30 12.87 -1.64
C ASP A 25 5.95 13.03 -3.12
N ALA A 26 4.65 12.95 -3.47
CA ALA A 26 4.16 13.25 -4.82
C ALA A 26 4.32 14.72 -5.21
N GLY A 27 4.59 15.61 -4.23
CA GLY A 27 4.83 17.03 -4.42
C GLY A 27 3.57 17.88 -4.27
N LEU A 28 2.50 17.35 -3.68
CA LEU A 28 1.33 18.14 -3.34
C LEU A 28 1.62 19.00 -2.10
N VAL A 29 1.39 20.31 -2.20
CA VAL A 29 1.63 21.28 -1.14
C VAL A 29 0.31 21.66 -0.50
N PHE A 30 0.11 21.26 0.75
CA PHE A 30 -1.07 21.57 1.55
C PHE A 30 -0.74 21.58 3.03
N ASP A 31 -1.56 22.32 3.81
CA ASP A 31 -1.41 22.42 5.26
C ASP A 31 -2.37 21.44 5.94
N GLU A 32 -1.84 20.66 6.88
CA GLU A 32 -2.60 19.79 7.75
C GLU A 32 -3.03 20.57 9.00
N HIS A 33 -4.32 20.85 9.13
CA HIS A 33 -4.84 21.45 10.35
C HIS A 33 -5.65 20.42 11.14
N ASP A 34 -5.29 20.19 12.38
CA ASP A 34 -5.84 19.15 13.30
C ASP A 34 -7.38 19.04 13.37
N ARG A 35 -8.12 20.02 12.87
CA ARG A 35 -9.59 20.06 12.91
C ARG A 35 -10.23 20.35 11.55
N SER A 36 -9.47 20.54 10.51
CA SER A 36 -10.03 20.77 9.17
C SER A 36 -10.41 19.46 8.51
N LEU A 37 -11.64 19.37 8.03
CA LEU A 37 -12.08 18.25 7.21
C LEU A 37 -11.69 18.41 5.73
N VAL A 38 -11.12 19.56 5.36
CA VAL A 38 -10.72 19.88 3.99
C VAL A 38 -9.38 20.61 4.01
N ALA A 39 -8.40 20.13 3.24
CA ALA A 39 -7.16 20.82 2.96
C ALA A 39 -7.10 21.21 1.48
N ARG A 40 -6.81 22.48 1.22
CA ARG A 40 -6.64 22.97 -0.14
C ARG A 40 -5.21 22.77 -0.60
N VAL A 41 -5.01 22.08 -1.72
CA VAL A 41 -3.71 21.95 -2.35
C VAL A 41 -3.37 23.26 -3.07
N GLN A 42 -2.16 23.78 -2.82
CA GLN A 42 -1.73 25.10 -3.29
C GLN A 42 -1.24 25.08 -4.74
N ASN A 43 -0.56 24.01 -5.13
CA ASN A 43 0.11 23.87 -6.43
C ASN A 43 -0.62 22.98 -7.44
N PHE A 44 -1.81 22.50 -7.11
CA PHE A 44 -2.68 21.75 -8.01
C PHE A 44 -4.16 22.07 -7.73
N ALA A 45 -5.03 21.94 -8.73
CA ALA A 45 -6.46 22.21 -8.57
C ALA A 45 -7.18 21.04 -7.86
N LEU A 46 -6.78 20.74 -6.62
CA LEU A 46 -7.24 19.62 -5.80
C LEU A 46 -7.56 20.10 -4.39
N ASP A 47 -8.62 19.55 -3.81
CA ASP A 47 -8.95 19.64 -2.40
C ASP A 47 -8.91 18.24 -1.79
N ILE A 48 -8.26 18.08 -0.63
CA ILE A 48 -8.17 16.82 0.10
C ILE A 48 -9.28 16.81 1.15
N LEU A 49 -10.15 15.79 1.11
CA LEU A 49 -11.23 15.60 2.07
C LEU A 49 -10.86 14.53 3.09
N PHE A 50 -10.76 14.90 4.35
CA PHE A 50 -10.48 13.99 5.46
C PHE A 50 -11.78 13.35 5.95
N VAL A 51 -12.00 12.07 5.63
CA VAL A 51 -13.22 11.35 5.96
C VAL A 51 -12.91 10.05 6.71
N ARG A 52 -13.92 9.42 7.31
CA ARG A 52 -13.72 8.08 7.88
C ARG A 52 -13.33 7.11 6.77
N THR A 53 -12.37 6.22 7.07
CA THR A 53 -11.83 5.28 6.05
C THR A 53 -12.93 4.44 5.39
N GLY A 54 -13.97 4.03 6.16
CA GLY A 54 -15.12 3.28 5.65
C GLY A 54 -16.03 4.08 4.72
N ASP A 55 -16.06 5.42 4.86
CA ASP A 55 -16.96 6.28 4.09
C ASP A 55 -16.34 6.71 2.74
N VAL A 56 -15.03 6.48 2.52
CA VAL A 56 -14.33 6.91 1.31
C VAL A 56 -14.99 6.37 0.02
N ALA A 57 -15.35 5.08 0.01
CA ALA A 57 -15.96 4.46 -1.15
C ALA A 57 -17.32 5.11 -1.51
N GLU A 58 -18.12 5.47 -0.52
CA GLU A 58 -19.40 6.16 -0.70
C GLU A 58 -19.22 7.58 -1.24
N PHE A 59 -18.25 8.34 -0.69
CA PHE A 59 -17.93 9.68 -1.17
C PHE A 59 -17.51 9.69 -2.65
N VAL A 60 -16.78 8.65 -3.07
CA VAL A 60 -16.35 8.51 -4.47
C VAL A 60 -17.52 8.06 -5.35
N ARG A 61 -18.33 7.05 -4.92
CA ARG A 61 -19.52 6.59 -5.65
C ARG A 61 -20.50 7.73 -5.91
N ASP A 62 -20.77 8.53 -4.89
CA ASP A 62 -21.79 9.59 -4.93
C ASP A 62 -21.26 10.88 -5.62
N GLY A 63 -20.02 10.85 -6.13
CA GLY A 63 -19.40 11.99 -6.82
C GLY A 63 -19.14 13.19 -5.92
N VAL A 64 -19.05 12.98 -4.60
CA VAL A 64 -18.58 14.00 -3.64
C VAL A 64 -17.08 14.20 -3.83
N ALA A 65 -16.37 13.13 -4.13
CA ALA A 65 -14.96 13.13 -4.51
C ALA A 65 -14.77 12.38 -5.84
N GLU A 66 -13.84 12.84 -6.67
CA GLU A 66 -13.45 12.20 -7.93
C GLU A 66 -12.51 11.02 -7.69
N LEU A 67 -11.69 11.12 -6.63
CA LEU A 67 -10.71 10.11 -6.20
C LEU A 67 -10.88 9.77 -4.72
N GLY A 68 -10.43 8.58 -4.35
CA GLY A 68 -10.37 8.16 -2.95
C GLY A 68 -9.19 7.24 -2.67
N ILE A 69 -8.66 7.32 -1.44
CA ILE A 69 -7.68 6.36 -0.92
C ILE A 69 -8.32 5.62 0.25
N THR A 70 -8.44 4.30 0.13
CA THR A 70 -9.05 3.44 1.16
C THR A 70 -8.36 2.08 1.22
N GLY A 71 -8.73 1.24 2.19
CA GLY A 71 -8.31 -0.16 2.22
C GLY A 71 -9.11 -1.01 1.24
N LEU A 72 -8.46 -1.95 0.57
CA LEU A 72 -9.15 -2.90 -0.33
C LEU A 72 -10.18 -3.74 0.44
N ASP A 73 -9.91 -4.06 1.71
CA ASP A 73 -10.84 -4.71 2.63
C ASP A 73 -12.15 -3.92 2.82
N LEU A 74 -12.04 -2.61 3.03
CA LEU A 74 -13.20 -1.73 3.20
C LEU A 74 -13.95 -1.51 1.89
N LEU A 75 -13.25 -1.41 0.77
CA LEU A 75 -13.88 -1.36 -0.55
C LEU A 75 -14.66 -2.65 -0.83
N ALA A 76 -14.08 -3.82 -0.54
CA ALA A 76 -14.74 -5.10 -0.70
C ALA A 76 -15.95 -5.27 0.24
N GLU A 77 -15.83 -4.76 1.48
CA GLU A 77 -16.92 -4.80 2.47
C GLU A 77 -18.10 -3.91 2.07
N SER A 78 -17.82 -2.73 1.50
CA SER A 78 -18.87 -1.81 1.05
C SER A 78 -19.72 -2.37 -0.10
N GLY A 79 -19.20 -3.33 -0.86
CA GLY A 79 -19.85 -3.85 -2.07
C GLY A 79 -19.94 -2.81 -3.21
N ILE A 80 -19.29 -1.66 -3.07
CA ILE A 80 -19.33 -0.58 -4.07
C ILE A 80 -18.29 -0.87 -5.15
N GLU A 81 -18.73 -0.90 -6.39
CA GLU A 81 -17.85 -1.05 -7.54
C GLU A 81 -17.30 0.32 -7.96
N LEU A 82 -16.00 0.51 -7.76
CA LEU A 82 -15.24 1.67 -8.21
C LEU A 82 -14.09 1.22 -9.10
N ARG A 83 -13.63 2.12 -9.96
CA ARG A 83 -12.40 1.89 -10.73
C ARG A 83 -11.19 1.93 -9.78
N ARG A 84 -10.60 0.77 -9.51
CA ARG A 84 -9.28 0.69 -8.86
C ARG A 84 -8.23 1.14 -9.85
N MET A 85 -7.58 2.26 -9.55
CA MET A 85 -6.53 2.86 -10.39
C MET A 85 -5.17 2.26 -10.05
N ARG A 86 -4.87 2.15 -8.72
CA ARG A 86 -3.53 1.75 -8.26
C ARG A 86 -3.55 1.13 -6.88
N ASP A 87 -2.65 0.17 -6.69
CA ASP A 87 -2.24 -0.33 -5.39
C ASP A 87 -1.12 0.55 -4.85
N LEU A 88 -1.23 0.96 -3.60
CA LEU A 88 -0.33 1.97 -3.03
C LEU A 88 0.83 1.38 -2.22
N GLY A 89 0.86 0.05 -2.06
CA GLY A 89 1.99 -0.68 -1.46
C GLY A 89 2.17 -0.49 0.03
N TYR A 90 1.23 0.14 0.74
CA TYR A 90 1.25 0.29 2.20
C TYR A 90 -0.06 -0.14 2.85
N GLY A 91 -0.08 -0.21 4.18
CA GLY A 91 -1.24 -0.69 4.92
C GLY A 91 -1.56 -2.16 4.64
N ARG A 92 -0.57 -2.95 4.21
CA ARG A 92 -0.74 -4.37 3.89
C ARG A 92 -1.21 -5.16 5.08
N CYS A 93 -2.24 -5.96 4.88
CA CYS A 93 -2.82 -6.86 5.84
C CYS A 93 -3.60 -7.94 5.10
N ARG A 94 -4.17 -8.86 5.85
CA ARG A 94 -5.14 -9.81 5.32
C ARG A 94 -6.31 -9.95 6.28
N LEU A 95 -7.51 -10.16 5.77
CA LEU A 95 -8.58 -10.75 6.53
C LEU A 95 -8.31 -12.24 6.64
N ALA A 96 -8.28 -12.76 7.85
CA ALA A 96 -8.03 -14.17 8.10
C ALA A 96 -9.07 -14.75 9.06
N ILE A 97 -9.42 -16.00 8.83
CA ILE A 97 -10.17 -16.78 9.81
C ILE A 97 -9.23 -17.19 10.92
N ALA A 98 -9.60 -16.91 12.16
CA ALA A 98 -8.86 -17.35 13.34
C ALA A 98 -9.78 -18.03 14.36
N VAL A 99 -9.23 -19.01 15.06
CA VAL A 99 -9.90 -19.79 16.09
C VAL A 99 -9.06 -19.85 17.36
N ALA A 100 -9.62 -20.25 18.48
CA ALA A 100 -8.85 -20.50 19.70
C ALA A 100 -7.68 -21.46 19.41
N ALA A 101 -6.53 -21.25 20.04
CA ALA A 101 -5.31 -22.02 19.75
C ALA A 101 -5.49 -23.53 20.00
N ASP A 102 -6.31 -23.89 20.98
CA ASP A 102 -6.67 -25.26 21.39
C ASP A 102 -7.89 -25.83 20.66
N ALA A 103 -8.61 -25.03 19.85
CA ALA A 103 -9.78 -25.50 19.12
C ALA A 103 -9.41 -26.57 18.08
N PRO A 104 -10.32 -27.54 17.81
CA PRO A 104 -10.04 -28.66 16.90
C PRO A 104 -10.05 -28.26 15.41
N TYR A 105 -10.56 -27.08 15.08
CA TYR A 105 -10.75 -26.62 13.70
C TYR A 105 -9.40 -26.33 13.01
N ARG A 106 -9.21 -26.80 11.78
CA ARG A 106 -7.95 -26.68 11.02
C ARG A 106 -8.11 -25.97 9.67
N ALA A 107 -9.30 -25.99 9.11
CA ALA A 107 -9.65 -25.40 7.82
C ALA A 107 -10.96 -24.61 7.92
N ALA A 108 -11.26 -23.80 6.91
CA ALA A 108 -12.49 -23.01 6.88
C ALA A 108 -13.75 -23.90 6.83
N GLU A 109 -13.65 -25.05 6.19
CA GLU A 109 -14.71 -26.05 6.03
C GLU A 109 -15.18 -26.64 7.37
N ASP A 110 -14.29 -26.67 8.37
CA ASP A 110 -14.61 -27.15 9.73
C ASP A 110 -15.58 -26.22 10.47
N LEU A 111 -15.84 -25.04 9.93
CA LEU A 111 -16.68 -24.00 10.56
C LEU A 111 -18.16 -24.11 10.18
N SER A 112 -18.56 -25.12 9.42
CA SER A 112 -19.97 -25.33 9.04
C SER A 112 -20.86 -25.53 10.27
N GLY A 113 -21.94 -24.76 10.36
CA GLY A 113 -22.85 -24.75 11.51
C GLY A 113 -22.38 -23.95 12.73
N LEU A 114 -21.21 -23.28 12.64
CA LEU A 114 -20.64 -22.50 13.72
C LEU A 114 -20.89 -20.99 13.53
N ARG A 115 -20.62 -20.21 14.59
CA ARG A 115 -20.74 -18.75 14.60
C ARG A 115 -19.37 -18.14 14.33
N ILE A 116 -19.33 -17.14 13.46
CA ILE A 116 -18.12 -16.40 13.08
C ILE A 116 -18.35 -14.91 13.34
N ALA A 117 -17.58 -14.31 14.25
CA ALA A 117 -17.65 -12.89 14.50
C ALA A 117 -16.69 -12.11 13.58
N THR A 118 -17.14 -10.97 13.07
CA THR A 118 -16.32 -10.16 12.16
C THR A 118 -16.77 -8.71 12.10
N SER A 119 -15.82 -7.80 11.78
CA SER A 119 -16.13 -6.42 11.39
C SER A 119 -16.34 -6.26 9.88
N HIS A 120 -16.20 -7.35 9.09
CA HIS A 120 -16.39 -7.38 7.64
C HIS A 120 -17.40 -8.43 7.22
N PRO A 121 -18.69 -8.27 7.62
CA PRO A 121 -19.71 -9.30 7.42
C PRO A 121 -20.05 -9.55 5.95
N ALA A 122 -19.94 -8.57 5.04
CA ALA A 122 -20.22 -8.80 3.63
C ALA A 122 -19.12 -9.64 2.96
N VAL A 123 -17.85 -9.34 3.24
CA VAL A 123 -16.71 -10.13 2.77
C VAL A 123 -16.78 -11.56 3.34
N ALA A 124 -17.08 -11.68 4.64
CA ALA A 124 -17.19 -12.98 5.30
C ALA A 124 -18.26 -13.85 4.64
N ARG A 125 -19.48 -13.32 4.45
CA ARG A 125 -20.58 -14.09 3.80
C ARG A 125 -20.21 -14.53 2.40
N ARG A 126 -19.66 -13.64 1.56
CA ARG A 126 -19.23 -13.98 0.21
C ARG A 126 -18.19 -15.11 0.21
N PHE A 127 -17.18 -15.01 1.08
CA PHE A 127 -16.15 -16.05 1.20
C PHE A 127 -16.72 -17.42 1.57
N LEU A 128 -17.69 -17.45 2.51
CA LEU A 128 -18.33 -18.66 2.97
C LEU A 128 -19.25 -19.25 1.90
N GLU A 129 -20.05 -18.40 1.25
CA GLU A 129 -20.94 -18.78 0.13
C GLU A 129 -20.16 -19.38 -1.03
N ASP A 130 -19.07 -18.76 -1.46
CA ASP A 130 -18.20 -19.23 -2.56
C ASP A 130 -17.61 -20.64 -2.29
N ARG A 131 -17.53 -21.05 -1.01
CA ARG A 131 -17.02 -22.36 -0.56
C ARG A 131 -18.11 -23.33 -0.12
N GLY A 132 -19.37 -22.91 -0.14
CA GLY A 132 -20.48 -23.72 0.34
C GLY A 132 -20.46 -24.01 1.86
N ILE A 133 -19.85 -23.10 2.65
CA ILE A 133 -19.76 -23.21 4.10
C ILE A 133 -20.97 -22.53 4.74
N ALA A 134 -21.83 -23.27 5.40
CA ALA A 134 -23.01 -22.76 6.10
C ALA A 134 -22.61 -22.38 7.54
N ALA A 135 -22.24 -21.11 7.79
CA ALA A 135 -21.90 -20.60 9.11
C ALA A 135 -22.66 -19.31 9.42
N ASP A 136 -22.91 -19.04 10.71
CA ASP A 136 -23.61 -17.83 11.17
C ASP A 136 -22.61 -16.66 11.32
N VAL A 137 -22.79 -15.60 10.54
CA VAL A 137 -21.93 -14.40 10.60
C VAL A 137 -22.50 -13.38 11.56
N ILE A 138 -21.78 -13.12 12.65
CA ILE A 138 -22.08 -12.12 13.67
C ILE A 138 -21.30 -10.84 13.37
N ALA A 139 -22.00 -9.77 13.02
CA ALA A 139 -21.38 -8.48 12.75
C ALA A 139 -21.04 -7.75 14.06
N LEU A 140 -19.77 -7.34 14.20
CA LEU A 140 -19.26 -6.53 15.31
C LEU A 140 -18.58 -5.27 14.78
N SER A 141 -18.70 -4.15 15.49
CA SER A 141 -18.04 -2.89 15.11
C SER A 141 -16.60 -2.74 15.63
N GLY A 142 -16.10 -3.71 16.41
CA GLY A 142 -14.77 -3.74 17.01
C GLY A 142 -14.62 -4.83 18.05
N ALA A 143 -13.42 -4.99 18.61
CA ALA A 143 -13.09 -6.00 19.63
C ALA A 143 -13.48 -7.43 19.20
N VAL A 144 -13.32 -7.73 17.91
CA VAL A 144 -13.69 -9.02 17.31
C VAL A 144 -12.88 -10.17 17.93
N GLU A 145 -11.60 -9.92 18.25
CA GLU A 145 -10.66 -10.88 18.81
C GLU A 145 -11.05 -11.45 20.18
N VAL A 146 -11.94 -10.78 20.91
CA VAL A 146 -12.40 -11.29 22.21
C VAL A 146 -13.65 -12.18 22.11
N ALA A 147 -14.33 -12.21 20.97
CA ALA A 147 -15.58 -12.91 20.76
C ALA A 147 -15.51 -14.42 21.11
N PRO A 148 -14.47 -15.19 20.74
CA PRO A 148 -14.36 -16.59 21.12
C PRO A 148 -14.21 -16.79 22.63
N ARG A 149 -13.43 -15.95 23.29
CA ARG A 149 -13.23 -16.02 24.74
C ARG A 149 -14.51 -15.74 25.53
N LEU A 150 -15.42 -14.91 24.99
CA LEU A 150 -16.70 -14.60 25.59
C LEU A 150 -17.80 -15.60 25.21
N GLY A 151 -17.50 -16.62 24.39
CA GLY A 151 -18.48 -17.60 23.93
C GLY A 151 -19.50 -17.03 22.94
N LEU A 152 -19.19 -15.87 22.32
CA LEU A 152 -20.08 -15.24 21.34
C LEU A 152 -19.98 -15.93 19.97
N ALA A 153 -18.80 -16.38 19.61
CA ALA A 153 -18.53 -17.08 18.34
C ALA A 153 -17.41 -18.13 18.54
N GLU A 154 -17.39 -19.16 17.70
CA GLU A 154 -16.36 -20.20 17.71
C GLU A 154 -15.12 -19.78 16.91
N ALA A 155 -15.30 -18.87 15.95
CA ALA A 155 -14.24 -18.34 15.11
C ALA A 155 -14.42 -16.82 14.89
N ILE A 156 -13.36 -16.20 14.38
CA ILE A 156 -13.43 -14.80 13.92
C ILE A 156 -12.90 -14.68 12.50
N ILE A 157 -13.35 -13.65 11.79
CA ILE A 157 -12.66 -13.13 10.60
C ILE A 157 -12.24 -11.71 10.92
N ASP A 158 -10.92 -11.47 10.98
CA ASP A 158 -10.38 -10.18 11.37
C ASP A 158 -9.13 -9.82 10.59
N LEU A 159 -8.75 -8.53 10.65
CA LEU A 159 -7.56 -7.99 10.01
C LEU A 159 -6.29 -8.45 10.74
N VAL A 160 -5.39 -9.06 9.99
CA VAL A 160 -4.10 -9.57 10.48
C VAL A 160 -2.97 -8.91 9.69
N SER A 161 -2.09 -8.18 10.36
CA SER A 161 -0.84 -7.70 9.78
C SER A 161 0.31 -8.65 10.15
N THR A 162 0.74 -8.65 11.42
CA THR A 162 1.82 -9.51 11.92
C THR A 162 1.33 -10.75 12.66
N GLY A 163 0.05 -10.79 13.04
CA GLY A 163 -0.54 -11.85 13.84
C GLY A 163 -0.32 -11.74 15.35
N SER A 164 0.40 -10.71 15.82
CA SER A 164 0.68 -10.52 17.26
C SER A 164 -0.59 -10.35 18.09
N THR A 165 -1.58 -9.60 17.58
CA THR A 165 -2.87 -9.40 18.28
C THR A 165 -3.63 -10.72 18.43
N LEU A 166 -3.65 -11.57 17.40
CA LEU A 166 -4.26 -12.90 17.50
C LEU A 166 -3.56 -13.75 18.57
N ALA A 167 -2.23 -13.80 18.54
CA ALA A 167 -1.46 -14.59 19.49
C ALA A 167 -1.67 -14.12 20.95
N MET A 168 -1.71 -12.80 21.19
CA MET A 168 -1.98 -12.23 22.52
C MET A 168 -3.38 -12.59 23.04
N ASN A 169 -4.36 -12.81 22.14
CA ASN A 169 -5.71 -13.24 22.51
C ASN A 169 -5.90 -14.77 22.47
N GLY A 170 -4.80 -15.54 22.35
CA GLY A 170 -4.85 -17.00 22.32
C GLY A 170 -5.51 -17.58 21.06
N LEU A 171 -5.45 -16.83 19.96
CA LEU A 171 -6.01 -17.21 18.66
C LEU A 171 -4.90 -17.63 17.68
N ARG A 172 -5.24 -18.52 16.76
CA ARG A 172 -4.40 -18.86 15.60
C ARG A 172 -5.17 -18.75 14.29
N PRO A 173 -4.54 -18.28 13.22
CA PRO A 173 -5.17 -18.25 11.90
C PRO A 173 -5.25 -19.67 11.32
N ILE A 174 -6.31 -19.95 10.55
CA ILE A 174 -6.54 -21.22 9.85
C ILE A 174 -6.75 -21.06 8.35
N ALA A 175 -7.20 -19.89 7.89
CA ALA A 175 -7.36 -19.61 6.46
C ALA A 175 -7.30 -18.10 6.21
N ASP A 176 -6.80 -17.72 5.05
CA ASP A 176 -6.86 -16.35 4.57
C ASP A 176 -8.13 -16.13 3.73
N VAL A 177 -8.80 -15.01 3.95
CA VAL A 177 -10.05 -14.63 3.29
C VAL A 177 -9.80 -13.62 2.17
N LEU A 178 -9.07 -12.57 2.46
CA LEU A 178 -8.79 -11.47 1.54
C LEU A 178 -7.45 -10.81 1.88
N ALA A 179 -6.53 -10.72 0.93
CA ALA A 179 -5.37 -9.85 1.05
C ALA A 179 -5.79 -8.39 0.78
N SER A 180 -5.31 -7.45 1.59
CA SER A 180 -5.66 -6.05 1.50
C SER A 180 -4.44 -5.15 1.66
N GLU A 181 -4.51 -4.02 0.97
CA GLU A 181 -3.62 -2.88 1.09
C GLU A 181 -4.36 -1.58 0.76
N ALA A 182 -3.72 -0.44 0.93
CA ALA A 182 -4.28 0.84 0.48
C ALA A 182 -4.37 0.87 -1.04
N VAL A 183 -5.51 1.35 -1.55
CA VAL A 183 -5.78 1.47 -2.99
C VAL A 183 -6.27 2.88 -3.34
N LEU A 184 -5.86 3.37 -4.51
CA LEU A 184 -6.43 4.55 -5.15
C LEU A 184 -7.62 4.11 -5.99
N VAL A 185 -8.77 4.72 -5.77
CA VAL A 185 -10.01 4.47 -6.51
C VAL A 185 -10.51 5.77 -7.15
N ALA A 186 -11.23 5.63 -8.27
CA ALA A 186 -11.82 6.75 -8.98
C ALA A 186 -13.32 6.57 -9.22
N SER A 187 -14.04 7.67 -9.22
CA SER A 187 -15.45 7.71 -9.59
C SER A 187 -15.61 7.61 -11.10
N PRO A 188 -16.71 6.99 -11.60
CA PRO A 188 -17.02 7.01 -13.03
C PRO A 188 -17.16 8.43 -13.61
N LEU A 189 -17.69 9.38 -12.81
CA LEU A 189 -17.81 10.78 -13.20
C LEU A 189 -16.43 11.44 -13.32
N GLY A 190 -15.52 11.23 -12.35
CA GLY A 190 -14.16 11.75 -12.40
C GLY A 190 -13.40 11.27 -13.62
N LEU A 191 -13.49 9.98 -13.93
CA LEU A 191 -12.83 9.37 -15.11
C LEU A 191 -13.37 9.95 -16.43
N ARG A 192 -14.63 10.32 -16.49
CA ARG A 192 -15.25 10.92 -17.68
C ARG A 192 -14.91 12.40 -17.83
N ASP A 193 -15.01 13.16 -16.74
CA ASP A 193 -15.00 14.62 -16.77
C ASP A 193 -13.62 15.24 -16.55
N HIS A 194 -12.68 14.48 -15.92
CA HIS A 194 -11.35 14.93 -15.53
C HIS A 194 -10.24 13.89 -15.80
N PRO A 195 -10.22 13.18 -16.95
CA PRO A 195 -9.30 12.08 -17.18
C PRO A 195 -7.83 12.50 -17.08
N SER A 196 -7.47 13.66 -17.63
CA SER A 196 -6.08 14.15 -17.64
C SER A 196 -5.55 14.50 -16.25
N GLU A 197 -6.39 15.10 -15.42
CA GLU A 197 -6.02 15.47 -14.04
C GLU A 197 -5.90 14.24 -13.15
N LEU A 198 -6.77 13.24 -13.35
CA LEU A 198 -6.68 11.97 -12.64
C LEU A 198 -5.41 11.20 -13.03
N GLU A 199 -5.08 11.19 -14.33
CA GLU A 199 -3.85 10.58 -14.84
C GLU A 199 -2.60 11.29 -14.29
N ALA A 200 -2.61 12.62 -14.20
CA ALA A 200 -1.51 13.38 -13.62
C ALA A 200 -1.27 13.00 -12.15
N ILE A 201 -2.33 12.90 -11.34
CA ILE A 201 -2.23 12.46 -9.94
C ILE A 201 -1.70 11.02 -9.87
N ASP A 202 -2.27 10.09 -10.64
CA ASP A 202 -1.84 8.69 -10.67
C ASP A 202 -0.38 8.55 -11.09
N THR A 203 0.07 9.31 -12.08
CA THR A 203 1.47 9.33 -12.54
C THR A 203 2.41 9.79 -11.43
N MET A 204 2.08 10.86 -10.71
CA MET A 204 2.92 11.38 -9.63
C MET A 204 3.00 10.40 -8.45
N LEU A 205 1.87 9.79 -8.07
CA LEU A 205 1.85 8.74 -7.04
C LEU A 205 2.67 7.52 -7.49
N SER A 206 2.52 7.11 -8.74
CA SER A 206 3.29 6.01 -9.35
C SER A 206 4.78 6.25 -9.30
N ALA A 207 5.22 7.47 -9.64
CA ALA A 207 6.63 7.85 -9.66
C ALA A 207 7.27 7.75 -8.26
N VAL A 208 6.53 8.15 -7.21
CA VAL A 208 6.97 7.99 -5.81
C VAL A 208 7.06 6.52 -5.44
N LEU A 209 6.01 5.74 -5.75
CA LEU A 209 5.99 4.31 -5.43
C LEU A 209 7.11 3.55 -6.13
N ALA A 210 7.41 3.87 -7.39
CA ALA A 210 8.51 3.28 -8.14
C ALA A 210 9.90 3.60 -7.56
N ALA A 211 10.03 4.74 -6.85
CA ALA A 211 11.27 5.17 -6.23
C ALA A 211 11.51 4.61 -4.82
N ARG A 212 10.45 4.19 -4.09
CA ARG A 212 10.53 3.82 -2.66
C ARG A 212 11.61 2.80 -2.33
N ASP A 213 11.69 1.73 -3.11
CA ASP A 213 12.62 0.62 -2.89
C ASP A 213 13.86 0.73 -3.80
N ARG A 214 14.20 1.96 -4.24
CA ARG A 214 15.32 2.22 -5.12
C ARG A 214 16.29 3.24 -4.53
N LYS A 215 17.56 3.07 -4.89
CA LYS A 215 18.63 4.01 -4.55
C LYS A 215 19.41 4.37 -5.81
N TYR A 216 19.85 5.62 -5.87
CA TYR A 216 20.78 6.06 -6.89
C TYR A 216 22.19 5.86 -6.39
N LEU A 217 22.95 5.06 -7.11
CA LEU A 217 24.33 4.75 -6.81
C LEU A 217 25.23 5.49 -7.78
N MET A 218 26.23 6.17 -7.27
CA MET A 218 27.28 6.83 -8.04
C MET A 218 28.63 6.40 -7.51
N MET A 219 29.58 6.11 -8.38
CA MET A 219 30.94 5.69 -7.99
C MET A 219 31.95 6.04 -9.08
N ASN A 220 33.22 6.10 -8.68
CA ASN A 220 34.34 6.21 -9.59
C ASN A 220 35.09 4.89 -9.70
N ALA A 221 35.62 4.57 -10.91
CA ALA A 221 36.41 3.36 -11.11
C ALA A 221 37.42 3.54 -12.26
N PRO A 222 38.48 2.70 -12.32
CA PRO A 222 39.26 2.58 -13.52
C PRO A 222 38.41 2.05 -14.69
N ALA A 223 38.54 2.63 -15.89
CA ALA A 223 37.77 2.21 -17.07
C ALA A 223 37.95 0.72 -17.40
N THR A 224 39.12 0.15 -17.08
CA THR A 224 39.42 -1.29 -17.28
C THR A 224 38.58 -2.21 -16.41
N ARG A 225 37.96 -1.70 -15.34
CA ARG A 225 37.10 -2.47 -14.43
C ARG A 225 35.61 -2.44 -14.80
N LEU A 226 35.24 -1.66 -15.83
CA LEU A 226 33.86 -1.51 -16.25
C LEU A 226 33.15 -2.86 -16.47
N PRO A 227 33.68 -3.86 -17.21
CA PRO A 227 32.98 -5.12 -17.47
C PRO A 227 32.71 -5.95 -16.19
N GLU A 228 33.52 -5.80 -15.15
CA GLU A 228 33.31 -6.46 -13.86
C GLU A 228 32.23 -5.74 -13.05
N LEU A 229 32.23 -4.42 -13.03
CA LEU A 229 31.27 -3.59 -12.32
C LEU A 229 29.88 -3.66 -12.95
N GLU A 230 29.76 -3.67 -14.28
CA GLU A 230 28.47 -3.86 -14.99
C GLU A 230 27.77 -5.15 -14.61
N ARG A 231 28.51 -6.25 -14.43
CA ARG A 231 27.94 -7.53 -13.99
C ARG A 231 27.40 -7.51 -12.57
N LEU A 232 27.86 -6.57 -11.73
CA LEU A 232 27.41 -6.38 -10.36
C LEU A 232 26.21 -5.44 -10.26
N LEU A 233 26.03 -4.57 -11.27
CA LEU A 233 25.03 -3.51 -11.27
C LEU A 233 23.86 -3.89 -12.18
N PRO A 234 22.74 -4.41 -11.64
CA PRO A 234 21.59 -4.78 -12.46
C PRO A 234 20.98 -3.58 -13.20
N GLY A 235 21.08 -2.36 -12.63
CA GLY A 235 20.51 -1.13 -13.21
C GLY A 235 19.00 -1.22 -13.55
N LEU A 236 18.40 -0.13 -14.05
CA LEU A 236 17.06 -0.18 -14.66
C LEU A 236 17.14 -0.81 -16.08
N GLU A 237 18.12 -0.38 -16.86
CA GLU A 237 18.46 -0.95 -18.18
C GLU A 237 19.96 -1.25 -18.25
N SER A 238 20.80 -0.24 -18.03
CA SER A 238 22.25 -0.33 -17.94
C SER A 238 22.79 0.83 -17.10
N PRO A 239 24.00 0.71 -16.50
CA PRO A 239 24.62 1.84 -15.83
C PRO A 239 25.02 2.93 -16.83
N SER A 240 24.92 4.19 -16.41
CA SER A 240 25.49 5.31 -17.18
C SER A 240 26.98 5.44 -16.87
N VAL A 241 27.80 5.59 -17.91
CA VAL A 241 29.26 5.69 -17.78
C VAL A 241 29.73 7.03 -18.30
N ILE A 242 30.45 7.81 -17.45
CA ILE A 242 30.92 9.16 -17.76
C ILE A 242 32.45 9.20 -17.60
N PRO A 243 33.23 9.60 -18.62
CA PRO A 243 34.66 9.82 -18.47
C PRO A 243 34.95 10.89 -17.43
N LEU A 244 35.95 10.67 -16.57
CA LEU A 244 36.43 11.68 -15.63
C LEU A 244 37.56 12.48 -16.21
N ALA A 245 37.84 13.66 -15.63
CA ALA A 245 38.98 14.50 -16.02
C ALA A 245 40.35 13.79 -15.85
N HIS A 246 40.43 12.84 -14.90
CA HIS A 246 41.60 11.99 -14.75
C HIS A 246 41.57 10.87 -15.78
N ALA A 247 42.55 10.85 -16.67
CA ALA A 247 42.62 9.85 -17.75
C ALA A 247 42.58 8.40 -17.24
N GLY A 248 41.76 7.55 -17.89
CA GLY A 248 41.57 6.15 -17.51
C GLY A 248 40.60 5.92 -16.35
N MET A 249 40.01 6.98 -15.79
CA MET A 249 38.96 6.90 -14.76
C MET A 249 37.59 7.25 -15.33
N ILE A 250 36.56 6.59 -14.81
CA ILE A 250 35.14 6.79 -15.17
C ILE A 250 34.30 6.96 -13.91
N ALA A 251 33.21 7.71 -14.03
CA ALA A 251 32.11 7.65 -13.09
C ALA A 251 31.04 6.69 -13.63
N ILE A 252 30.47 5.89 -12.74
CA ILE A 252 29.41 4.94 -13.05
C ILE A 252 28.21 5.30 -12.20
N HIS A 253 27.04 5.44 -12.85
CA HIS A 253 25.80 5.76 -12.19
C HIS A 253 24.79 4.65 -12.46
N ALA A 254 24.08 4.20 -11.43
CA ALA A 254 23.07 3.14 -11.55
C ALA A 254 21.95 3.33 -10.53
N VAL A 255 20.76 2.82 -10.87
CA VAL A 255 19.66 2.64 -9.93
C VAL A 255 19.66 1.21 -9.45
N VAL A 256 19.66 1.00 -8.15
CA VAL A 256 19.73 -0.33 -7.51
C VAL A 256 18.59 -0.51 -6.51
N GLY A 257 18.26 -1.75 -6.17
CA GLY A 257 17.33 -2.05 -5.08
C GLY A 257 17.88 -1.54 -3.74
N ALA A 258 17.03 -0.96 -2.90
CA ALA A 258 17.45 -0.47 -1.58
C ALA A 258 17.99 -1.61 -0.71
N ASP A 259 17.37 -2.78 -0.75
CA ASP A 259 17.75 -3.96 0.02
C ASP A 259 19.06 -4.59 -0.48
N ASP A 260 19.39 -4.39 -1.75
CA ASP A 260 20.62 -4.93 -2.35
C ASP A 260 21.88 -4.15 -1.95
N VAL A 261 21.72 -2.87 -1.55
CA VAL A 261 22.84 -1.94 -1.31
C VAL A 261 23.85 -2.51 -0.33
N TRP A 262 23.39 -3.07 0.80
CA TRP A 262 24.27 -3.59 1.84
C TRP A 262 25.18 -4.71 1.34
N GLY A 263 24.67 -5.64 0.56
CA GLY A 263 25.44 -6.74 -0.03
C GLY A 263 26.29 -6.31 -1.24
N LEU A 264 25.86 -5.26 -1.94
CA LEU A 264 26.50 -4.79 -3.15
C LEU A 264 27.75 -3.94 -2.88
N LEU A 265 27.73 -3.05 -1.88
CA LEU A 265 28.82 -2.13 -1.57
C LEU A 265 30.19 -2.81 -1.38
N PRO A 266 30.37 -3.88 -0.57
CA PRO A 266 31.65 -4.57 -0.43
C PRO A 266 32.15 -5.17 -1.76
N ARG A 267 31.24 -5.69 -2.59
CA ARG A 267 31.57 -6.29 -3.87
C ARG A 267 32.06 -5.24 -4.88
N LEU A 268 31.39 -4.09 -4.96
CA LEU A 268 31.80 -2.97 -5.78
C LEU A 268 33.18 -2.44 -5.38
N LYS A 269 33.43 -2.30 -4.08
CA LYS A 269 34.73 -1.87 -3.55
C LYS A 269 35.84 -2.87 -3.92
N ALA A 270 35.60 -4.17 -3.80
CA ALA A 270 36.53 -5.22 -4.19
C ALA A 270 36.81 -5.21 -5.71
N ALA A 271 35.82 -4.87 -6.53
CA ALA A 271 35.96 -4.70 -7.96
C ALA A 271 36.65 -3.40 -8.39
N GLY A 272 37.12 -2.58 -7.44
CA GLY A 272 37.90 -1.37 -7.69
C GLY A 272 37.10 -0.06 -7.73
N ALA A 273 35.84 -0.08 -7.32
CA ALA A 273 35.05 1.14 -7.17
C ALA A 273 35.51 1.94 -5.97
N SER A 274 35.49 3.27 -6.10
CA SER A 274 35.87 4.25 -5.09
C SER A 274 34.91 5.44 -5.10
N GLY A 275 34.89 6.25 -4.02
CA GLY A 275 34.03 7.42 -3.94
C GLY A 275 32.54 7.06 -4.11
N ILE A 276 32.11 5.94 -3.54
CA ILE A 276 30.73 5.42 -3.71
C ILE A 276 29.76 6.29 -2.91
N LEU A 277 28.77 6.85 -3.59
CA LEU A 277 27.66 7.59 -3.01
C LEU A 277 26.36 6.83 -3.20
N VAL A 278 25.53 6.78 -2.17
CA VAL A 278 24.19 6.19 -2.21
C VAL A 278 23.19 7.29 -1.84
N LEU A 279 22.33 7.65 -2.79
CA LEU A 279 21.36 8.72 -2.63
C LEU A 279 19.92 8.18 -2.68
N PRO A 280 19.01 8.80 -1.93
CA PRO A 280 17.58 8.54 -2.11
C PRO A 280 17.13 9.02 -3.48
N ILE A 281 16.10 8.36 -4.02
CA ILE A 281 15.39 8.80 -5.23
C ILE A 281 14.01 9.25 -4.79
N GLU A 282 13.62 10.46 -5.12
CA GLU A 282 12.29 10.97 -4.78
C GLU A 282 11.21 10.41 -5.71
N LYS A 283 11.50 10.37 -7.02
CA LYS A 283 10.56 9.95 -8.05
C LYS A 283 11.28 9.23 -9.19
N ILE A 284 10.65 8.20 -9.73
CA ILE A 284 11.04 7.55 -10.98
C ILE A 284 9.83 7.58 -11.91
N ILE A 285 9.95 8.27 -13.03
CA ILE A 285 8.94 8.24 -14.10
C ILE A 285 9.48 7.27 -15.14
N PRO A 286 8.80 6.10 -15.32
CA PRO A 286 9.24 5.08 -16.28
C PRO A 286 9.13 5.56 -17.72
#